data_bf94ef82caf6ec836f283bd964aa299a
#
_entry.id   bf94ef82caf6ec836f283bd964aa299a
#
_cell.length_a   1.000
_cell.length_b   1.000
_cell.length_c   1.000
_cell.angle_alpha   90.00
_cell.angle_beta   90.00
_cell.angle_gamma   90.00
#
_symmetry.space_group_name_H-M   'P 1'
#
loop_
_entity.id
_entity.type
_entity.pdbx_description
1 polymer ?
#
loop_
_entity_poly.entity_id
_entity_poly.type
_entity_poly.pdbx_seq_one_letter_code
_entity_poly.pdbx_strand_id
1 'polypeptide(L)'
;TATEYASASTVYLRTHRPDSTSLTASYQNGSFGTHKLAATCSYKDWGFVDAAYTRTKGNYPFSYHTQYEDTTGTRRNSDITMFRIEGCAFWKGLQWHTYYFNSVRGLPGGIVRRLSDTYTDVGREWDRNFFSQLTYREEFGRLGLRGIVKYANDYLHYRSDYPENISVHSNNRYHQQDVYGAAAASLRLGRFGLSASTDLRWSDLTTDVKNFHYVYRMDSKTSLSAFYSHNGLNVNLSGLYTHVSDHTYGTTKPMSKMTWNALASYTTGPWTLRTFYKSVFRAPTLNDLYYTLVGNRNLKPEYTKQFDVGVVYKTDGLD
;
A
#
# COMPACT_ATOMS: atom_id res chain seq x y z
N THR A 1 0.89 8.22 -13.10
CA THR A 1 0.23 9.22 -12.23
C THR A 1 1.28 10.05 -11.50
N ALA A 2 0.90 11.20 -10.96
CA ALA A 2 1.81 12.10 -10.22
C ALA A 2 2.32 11.43 -8.93
N THR A 3 1.52 10.59 -8.28
CA THR A 3 1.90 9.82 -7.09
C THR A 3 3.11 8.91 -7.32
N GLU A 4 3.35 8.43 -8.53
CA GLU A 4 4.52 7.59 -8.88
C GLU A 4 5.86 8.32 -8.67
N TYR A 5 5.86 9.65 -8.74
CA TYR A 5 7.04 10.50 -8.52
C TYR A 5 7.22 10.93 -7.05
N ALA A 6 6.20 10.72 -6.22
CA ALA A 6 6.19 11.19 -4.82
C ALA A 6 6.98 10.29 -3.86
N SER A 7 7.26 9.04 -4.22
CA SER A 7 7.91 8.05 -3.34
C SER A 7 9.35 7.76 -3.76
N ALA A 8 10.17 7.29 -2.83
CA ALA A 8 11.57 6.91 -3.09
C ALA A 8 11.65 5.73 -4.09
N SER A 9 10.71 4.79 -3.99
CA SER A 9 10.58 3.64 -4.90
C SER A 9 9.11 3.37 -5.20
N THR A 10 8.84 2.73 -6.33
CA THR A 10 7.48 2.39 -6.76
C THR A 10 7.44 0.94 -7.23
N VAL A 11 6.51 0.17 -6.66
CA VAL A 11 6.23 -1.19 -7.11
C VAL A 11 4.99 -1.18 -7.99
N TYR A 12 5.13 -1.69 -9.21
CA TYR A 12 4.02 -1.79 -10.17
C TYR A 12 3.45 -3.20 -10.14
N LEU A 13 2.21 -3.32 -9.67
CA LEU A 13 1.41 -4.53 -9.80
C LEU A 13 0.48 -4.39 -11.00
N ARG A 14 0.53 -5.34 -11.91
CA ARG A 14 -0.35 -5.37 -13.09
C ARG A 14 -1.20 -6.62 -13.02
N THR A 15 -2.51 -6.42 -13.01
CA THR A 15 -3.47 -7.51 -13.13
C THR A 15 -3.41 -8.07 -14.54
N HIS A 16 -3.22 -9.38 -14.65
CA HIS A 16 -3.20 -10.08 -15.93
C HIS A 16 -4.62 -10.23 -16.46
N ARG A 17 -4.82 -9.95 -17.74
CA ARG A 17 -6.07 -10.22 -18.46
C ARG A 17 -6.13 -11.72 -18.77
N PRO A 18 -7.20 -12.45 -18.42
CA PRO A 18 -7.27 -13.87 -18.71
C PRO A 18 -7.23 -14.15 -20.21
N ASP A 19 -6.41 -15.09 -20.63
CA ASP A 19 -6.29 -15.60 -21.99
C ASP A 19 -7.20 -16.81 -22.26
N SER A 20 -7.77 -17.40 -21.22
CA SER A 20 -8.61 -18.59 -21.26
C SER A 20 -9.78 -18.50 -20.27
N THR A 21 -10.83 -19.27 -20.55
CA THR A 21 -11.93 -19.51 -19.61
C THR A 21 -11.57 -20.71 -18.76
N SER A 22 -11.52 -20.51 -17.44
CA SER A 22 -11.15 -21.58 -16.50
C SER A 22 -11.83 -21.44 -15.16
N LEU A 23 -11.95 -22.55 -14.46
CA LEU A 23 -12.34 -22.62 -13.06
C LEU A 23 -11.28 -23.42 -12.32
N THR A 24 -10.66 -22.81 -11.33
CA THR A 24 -9.68 -23.48 -10.47
C THR A 24 -10.17 -23.43 -9.04
N ALA A 25 -10.14 -24.58 -8.35
CA ALA A 25 -10.45 -24.66 -6.94
C ALA A 25 -9.33 -25.39 -6.21
N SER A 26 -8.98 -24.96 -5.02
CA SER A 26 -7.95 -25.57 -4.20
C SER A 26 -8.37 -25.63 -2.74
N TYR A 27 -7.98 -26.73 -2.09
CA TYR A 27 -8.09 -26.88 -0.65
C TYR A 27 -6.72 -27.26 -0.09
N GLN A 28 -6.34 -26.59 0.97
CA GLN A 28 -5.08 -26.83 1.68
C GLN A 28 -5.37 -27.08 3.16
N ASN A 29 -4.76 -28.12 3.70
CA ASN A 29 -4.74 -28.42 5.13
C ASN A 29 -3.31 -28.31 5.64
N GLY A 30 -3.14 -27.67 6.78
CA GLY A 30 -1.82 -27.43 7.36
C GLY A 30 -1.79 -27.59 8.88
N SER A 31 -0.61 -27.42 9.45
CA SER A 31 -0.37 -27.50 10.89
C SER A 31 -1.25 -26.49 11.65
N PHE A 32 -1.45 -26.76 12.93
CA PHE A 32 -2.19 -25.91 13.87
C PHE A 32 -3.66 -25.68 13.50
N GLY A 33 -4.28 -26.69 12.83
CA GLY A 33 -5.68 -26.60 12.40
C GLY A 33 -5.92 -25.56 11.32
N THR A 34 -4.98 -25.42 10.40
CA THR A 34 -5.07 -24.51 9.27
C THR A 34 -5.83 -25.16 8.12
N HIS A 35 -6.87 -24.51 7.64
CA HIS A 35 -7.67 -24.86 6.48
C HIS A 35 -7.77 -23.68 5.55
N LYS A 36 -7.47 -23.85 4.28
CA LYS A 36 -7.60 -22.82 3.26
C LYS A 36 -8.34 -23.36 2.06
N LEU A 37 -9.39 -22.67 1.67
CA LEU A 37 -10.18 -22.93 0.46
C LEU A 37 -10.01 -21.72 -0.46
N ALA A 38 -9.72 -21.94 -1.73
CA ALA A 38 -9.66 -20.87 -2.72
C ALA A 38 -10.28 -21.34 -4.04
N ALA A 39 -10.92 -20.41 -4.74
CA ALA A 39 -11.49 -20.64 -6.05
C ALA A 39 -11.30 -19.41 -6.93
N THR A 40 -10.89 -19.64 -8.16
CA THR A 40 -10.73 -18.60 -9.19
C THR A 40 -11.55 -19.02 -10.41
N CYS A 41 -12.43 -18.15 -10.86
CA CYS A 41 -13.17 -18.27 -12.10
C CYS A 41 -12.71 -17.18 -13.05
N SER A 42 -12.20 -17.54 -14.21
CA SER A 42 -11.80 -16.61 -15.27
C SER A 42 -12.64 -16.81 -16.52
N TYR A 43 -12.95 -15.71 -17.19
CA TYR A 43 -13.60 -15.72 -18.50
C TYR A 43 -12.70 -14.97 -19.48
N LYS A 44 -12.32 -15.69 -20.56
CA LYS A 44 -11.37 -15.18 -21.56
C LYS A 44 -11.67 -13.75 -21.95
N ASP A 45 -10.63 -12.89 -21.93
CA ASP A 45 -10.64 -11.48 -22.31
C ASP A 45 -11.54 -10.55 -21.47
N TRP A 46 -12.46 -11.08 -20.66
CA TRP A 46 -13.42 -10.28 -19.92
C TRP A 46 -13.06 -10.02 -18.47
N GLY A 47 -12.49 -11.01 -17.80
CA GLY A 47 -12.13 -10.83 -16.41
C GLY A 47 -12.08 -12.09 -15.60
N PHE A 48 -11.95 -11.90 -14.28
CA PHE A 48 -11.94 -12.99 -13.33
C PHE A 48 -12.57 -12.59 -12.00
N VAL A 49 -12.95 -13.58 -11.22
CA VAL A 49 -13.30 -13.49 -9.81
C VAL A 49 -12.48 -14.52 -9.06
N ASP A 50 -11.80 -14.10 -8.01
CA ASP A 50 -11.05 -14.93 -7.08
C ASP A 50 -11.65 -14.80 -5.69
N ALA A 51 -11.86 -15.91 -4.98
CA ALA A 51 -12.33 -15.92 -3.61
C ALA A 51 -11.49 -16.88 -2.78
N ALA A 52 -11.15 -16.48 -1.56
CA ALA A 52 -10.44 -17.35 -0.64
C ALA A 52 -10.96 -17.22 0.79
N TYR A 53 -11.05 -18.36 1.46
CA TYR A 53 -11.35 -18.46 2.88
C TYR A 53 -10.23 -19.18 3.58
N THR A 54 -9.77 -18.64 4.69
CA THR A 54 -8.75 -19.26 5.53
C THR A 54 -9.21 -19.27 6.98
N ARG A 55 -9.05 -20.39 7.63
CA ARG A 55 -9.23 -20.54 9.07
C ARG A 55 -8.07 -21.30 9.66
N THR A 56 -7.54 -20.81 10.78
CA THR A 56 -6.54 -21.52 11.57
C THR A 56 -6.83 -21.35 13.05
N LYS A 57 -6.55 -22.38 13.85
CA LYS A 57 -6.53 -22.27 15.31
C LYS A 57 -5.26 -21.54 15.77
N GLY A 58 -4.18 -21.65 15.01
CA GLY A 58 -2.93 -20.93 15.21
C GLY A 58 -2.17 -21.24 16.51
N ASN A 59 -2.71 -22.11 17.38
CA ASN A 59 -2.03 -22.45 18.62
C ASN A 59 -0.84 -23.36 18.32
N TYR A 60 0.34 -22.97 18.75
CA TYR A 60 1.56 -23.75 18.49
C TYR A 60 2.46 -23.82 19.72
N PRO A 61 3.15 -24.99 19.92
CA PRO A 61 4.17 -25.11 20.93
C PRO A 61 5.42 -24.34 20.54
N PHE A 62 6.09 -23.73 21.48
CA PHE A 62 7.37 -23.07 21.29
C PHE A 62 8.26 -23.22 22.52
N SER A 63 9.56 -23.12 22.31
CA SER A 63 10.57 -23.07 23.37
C SER A 63 11.19 -21.70 23.40
N TYR A 64 11.51 -21.23 24.61
CA TYR A 64 12.27 -19.99 24.76
C TYR A 64 13.30 -20.15 25.85
N HIS A 65 14.40 -19.43 25.69
CA HIS A 65 15.53 -19.42 26.58
C HIS A 65 15.63 -18.03 27.23
N THR A 66 15.74 -17.99 28.53
CA THR A 66 16.03 -16.78 29.29
C THR A 66 17.33 -16.94 30.05
N GLN A 67 17.82 -15.87 30.63
CA GLN A 67 19.00 -15.95 31.51
C GLN A 67 18.78 -16.82 32.77
N TYR A 68 17.52 -17.15 33.08
CA TYR A 68 17.15 -17.83 34.29
C TYR A 68 16.53 -19.22 34.10
N GLU A 69 15.94 -19.47 32.95
CA GLU A 69 15.26 -20.73 32.67
C GLU A 69 15.09 -21.01 31.18
N ASP A 70 15.11 -22.30 30.85
CA ASP A 70 14.67 -22.84 29.56
C ASP A 70 13.28 -23.41 29.76
N THR A 71 12.33 -22.98 28.96
CA THR A 71 10.96 -23.43 29.12
C THR A 71 10.25 -23.64 27.79
N THR A 72 9.18 -24.42 27.84
CA THR A 72 8.30 -24.64 26.70
C THR A 72 6.90 -24.16 27.02
N GLY A 73 6.22 -23.64 26.05
CA GLY A 73 4.84 -23.18 26.19
C GLY A 73 4.04 -23.40 24.93
N THR A 74 2.75 -23.12 25.03
CA THR A 74 1.87 -23.11 23.86
C THR A 74 1.40 -21.69 23.62
N ARG A 75 1.70 -21.15 22.44
CA ARG A 75 1.16 -19.87 21.99
C ARG A 75 -0.33 -20.04 21.76
N ARG A 76 -1.14 -19.25 22.45
CA ARG A 76 -2.60 -19.20 22.32
C ARG A 76 -3.04 -17.87 21.73
N ASN A 77 -4.32 -17.73 21.43
CA ASN A 77 -4.91 -16.52 20.87
C ASN A 77 -4.20 -16.08 19.57
N SER A 78 -3.87 -17.07 18.71
CA SER A 78 -3.24 -16.86 17.40
C SER A 78 -4.18 -17.33 16.29
N ASP A 79 -5.45 -17.51 16.61
CA ASP A 79 -6.47 -17.91 15.65
C ASP A 79 -6.73 -16.81 14.62
N ILE A 80 -6.96 -17.24 13.39
CA ILE A 80 -7.31 -16.36 12.27
C ILE A 80 -8.47 -16.98 11.52
N THR A 81 -9.46 -16.16 11.23
CA THR A 81 -10.50 -16.45 10.25
C THR A 81 -10.54 -15.29 9.27
N MET A 82 -10.32 -15.54 7.99
CA MET A 82 -10.34 -14.50 6.97
C MET A 82 -11.05 -14.97 5.71
N PHE A 83 -11.68 -14.01 5.07
CA PHE A 83 -12.32 -14.15 3.77
C PHE A 83 -11.86 -13.00 2.88
N ARG A 84 -11.55 -13.29 1.63
CA ARG A 84 -11.34 -12.29 0.59
C ARG A 84 -12.07 -12.65 -0.68
N ILE A 85 -12.51 -11.64 -1.39
CA ILE A 85 -12.98 -11.76 -2.76
C ILE A 85 -12.41 -10.62 -3.58
N GLU A 86 -11.97 -10.93 -4.77
CA GLU A 86 -11.38 -9.99 -5.72
C GLU A 86 -11.98 -10.23 -7.09
N GLY A 87 -12.28 -9.17 -7.82
CA GLY A 87 -12.79 -9.26 -9.18
C GLY A 87 -12.16 -8.21 -10.07
N CYS A 88 -11.88 -8.60 -11.30
CA CYS A 88 -11.40 -7.69 -12.33
C CYS A 88 -12.14 -7.92 -13.64
N ALA A 89 -12.65 -6.84 -14.24
CA ALA A 89 -13.30 -6.88 -15.53
C ALA A 89 -12.59 -5.92 -16.52
N PHE A 90 -12.47 -6.35 -17.77
CA PHE A 90 -11.82 -5.62 -18.84
C PHE A 90 -12.80 -5.37 -19.98
N TRP A 91 -12.89 -4.13 -20.43
CA TRP A 91 -13.70 -3.77 -21.58
C TRP A 91 -13.02 -2.64 -22.36
N LYS A 92 -12.49 -2.97 -23.56
CA LYS A 92 -11.70 -2.03 -24.39
C LYS A 92 -10.57 -1.42 -23.53
N GLY A 93 -10.48 -0.09 -23.44
CA GLY A 93 -9.51 0.65 -22.62
C GLY A 93 -9.84 0.72 -21.12
N LEU A 94 -11.00 0.19 -20.70
CA LEU A 94 -11.45 0.21 -19.30
C LEU A 94 -11.06 -1.06 -18.57
N GLN A 95 -10.63 -0.90 -17.34
CA GLN A 95 -10.42 -1.97 -16.38
C GLN A 95 -11.12 -1.60 -15.06
N TRP A 96 -12.05 -2.42 -14.64
CA TRP A 96 -12.67 -2.32 -13.32
C TRP A 96 -12.05 -3.37 -12.40
N HIS A 97 -11.58 -2.97 -11.23
CA HIS A 97 -10.99 -3.83 -10.22
C HIS A 97 -11.66 -3.57 -8.88
N THR A 98 -12.13 -4.61 -8.22
CA THR A 98 -12.76 -4.52 -6.90
C THR A 98 -12.22 -5.60 -5.98
N TYR A 99 -12.17 -5.28 -4.69
CA TYR A 99 -11.63 -6.16 -3.65
C TYR A 99 -12.39 -5.96 -2.36
N TYR A 100 -12.68 -7.05 -1.69
CA TYR A 100 -13.19 -7.08 -0.33
C TYR A 100 -12.43 -8.08 0.51
N PHE A 101 -12.06 -7.67 1.70
CA PHE A 101 -11.38 -8.48 2.71
C PHE A 101 -12.07 -8.32 4.05
N ASN A 102 -12.21 -9.43 4.78
CA ASN A 102 -12.67 -9.45 6.16
C ASN A 102 -11.82 -10.43 6.94
N SER A 103 -11.33 -10.04 8.10
CA SER A 103 -10.63 -10.93 9.02
C SER A 103 -10.99 -10.71 10.47
N VAL A 104 -10.89 -11.78 11.22
CA VAL A 104 -10.92 -11.78 12.69
C VAL A 104 -9.71 -12.57 13.14
N ARG A 105 -8.88 -11.97 14.00
CA ARG A 105 -7.67 -12.61 14.51
C ARG A 105 -7.45 -12.35 15.99
N GLY A 106 -6.97 -13.37 16.67
CA GLY A 106 -6.39 -13.24 17.99
C GLY A 106 -5.02 -12.58 17.90
N LEU A 107 -4.70 -11.72 18.84
CA LEU A 107 -3.41 -11.09 18.99
C LEU A 107 -2.78 -11.62 20.28
N PRO A 108 -1.85 -12.59 20.16
CA PRO A 108 -1.19 -13.12 21.35
C PRO A 108 -0.37 -12.04 22.05
N GLY A 109 -0.45 -11.97 23.35
CA GLY A 109 0.29 -11.04 24.17
C GLY A 109 1.81 -11.21 24.05
N GLY A 110 2.58 -10.25 24.52
CA GLY A 110 4.05 -10.33 24.58
C GLY A 110 4.52 -11.45 25.49
N ILE A 111 5.70 -11.99 25.24
CA ILE A 111 6.40 -12.88 26.18
C ILE A 111 7.07 -11.97 27.21
N VAL A 112 6.36 -11.65 28.30
CA VAL A 112 6.90 -10.81 29.34
C VAL A 112 6.84 -11.57 30.67
N ARG A 113 7.98 -11.86 31.23
CA ARG A 113 8.30 -12.37 32.59
C ARG A 113 7.92 -13.80 32.96
N ARG A 114 6.78 -14.31 32.67
CA ARG A 114 6.37 -15.70 32.86
C ARG A 114 5.35 -16.03 31.78
N LEU A 115 5.43 -17.22 31.24
CA LEU A 115 4.35 -17.82 30.46
C LEU A 115 3.18 -18.20 31.40
N SER A 116 2.76 -17.30 32.29
CA SER A 116 1.48 -17.53 32.94
C SER A 116 0.42 -17.43 31.83
N ASP A 117 -0.47 -18.38 31.76
CA ASP A 117 -1.56 -18.48 30.78
C ASP A 117 -2.42 -17.21 30.68
N THR A 118 -2.30 -16.31 31.62
CA THR A 118 -3.02 -15.05 31.79
C THR A 118 -2.66 -13.98 30.76
N TYR A 119 -1.48 -14.03 30.10
CA TYR A 119 -1.04 -13.01 29.14
C TYR A 119 -1.26 -13.40 27.67
N THR A 120 -1.82 -14.57 27.40
CA THR A 120 -1.90 -15.10 26.05
C THR A 120 -3.18 -14.77 25.31
N ASP A 121 -4.21 -14.24 25.98
CA ASP A 121 -5.56 -14.07 25.40
C ASP A 121 -6.04 -12.61 25.45
N VAL A 122 -5.13 -11.65 25.30
CA VAL A 122 -5.42 -10.26 25.65
C VAL A 122 -5.89 -9.39 24.50
N GLY A 123 -5.65 -9.77 23.24
CA GLY A 123 -5.97 -8.92 22.11
C GLY A 123 -6.80 -9.62 21.06
N ARG A 124 -7.67 -8.85 20.40
CA ARG A 124 -8.41 -9.29 19.25
C ARG A 124 -8.59 -8.16 18.24
N GLU A 125 -8.52 -8.49 16.97
CA GLU A 125 -8.61 -7.53 15.88
C GLU A 125 -9.61 -8.02 14.82
N TRP A 126 -10.40 -7.09 14.31
CA TRP A 126 -11.33 -7.29 13.20
C TRP A 126 -11.00 -6.26 12.12
N ASP A 127 -10.69 -6.74 10.93
CA ASP A 127 -10.41 -5.92 9.76
C ASP A 127 -11.50 -6.09 8.71
N ARG A 128 -11.90 -5.00 8.08
CA ARG A 128 -12.68 -5.01 6.84
C ARG A 128 -12.11 -3.97 5.89
N ASN A 129 -11.72 -4.41 4.71
CA ASN A 129 -11.18 -3.55 3.68
C ASN A 129 -11.97 -3.75 2.40
N PHE A 130 -12.36 -2.67 1.79
CA PHE A 130 -13.03 -2.66 0.51
C PHE A 130 -12.38 -1.62 -0.39
N PHE A 131 -12.19 -1.94 -1.67
CA PHE A 131 -11.98 -0.93 -2.68
C PHE A 131 -12.65 -1.28 -4.00
N SER A 132 -12.97 -0.26 -4.78
CA SER A 132 -13.38 -0.37 -6.16
C SER A 132 -12.65 0.70 -6.96
N GLN A 133 -12.02 0.31 -8.07
CA GLN A 133 -11.22 1.16 -8.91
C GLN A 133 -11.60 0.96 -10.37
N LEU A 134 -11.80 2.06 -11.09
CA LEU A 134 -11.92 2.09 -12.54
C LEU A 134 -10.68 2.76 -13.11
N THR A 135 -10.04 2.10 -14.06
CA THR A 135 -8.90 2.62 -14.81
C THR A 135 -9.25 2.66 -16.29
N TYR A 136 -9.00 3.80 -16.92
CA TYR A 136 -9.07 3.95 -18.37
C TYR A 136 -7.66 4.16 -18.93
N ARG A 137 -7.33 3.50 -20.02
CA ARG A 137 -6.10 3.69 -20.78
C ARG A 137 -6.37 3.54 -22.26
N GLU A 138 -5.96 4.55 -23.03
CA GLU A 138 -6.08 4.55 -24.48
C GLU A 138 -4.90 5.28 -25.12
N GLU A 139 -4.53 4.85 -26.32
CA GLU A 139 -3.47 5.48 -27.12
C GLU A 139 -4.05 5.98 -28.45
N PHE A 140 -3.99 7.29 -28.68
CA PHE A 140 -4.43 7.98 -29.88
C PHE A 140 -3.21 8.43 -30.69
N GLY A 141 -2.63 7.52 -31.45
CA GLY A 141 -1.41 7.77 -32.18
C GLY A 141 -0.22 8.12 -31.26
N ARG A 142 0.14 9.40 -31.20
CA ARG A 142 1.25 9.89 -30.36
C ARG A 142 0.81 10.29 -28.95
N LEU A 143 -0.49 10.41 -28.72
CA LEU A 143 -1.07 10.82 -27.44
C LEU A 143 -1.56 9.58 -26.68
N GLY A 144 -1.02 9.35 -25.50
CA GLY A 144 -1.53 8.37 -24.55
C GLY A 144 -2.30 9.05 -23.44
N LEU A 145 -3.48 8.54 -23.11
CA LEU A 145 -4.33 9.02 -22.01
C LEU A 145 -4.51 7.93 -20.96
N ARG A 146 -4.52 8.32 -19.68
CA ARG A 146 -4.84 7.45 -18.57
C ARG A 146 -5.69 8.20 -17.55
N GLY A 147 -6.77 7.56 -17.11
CA GLY A 147 -7.61 8.03 -16.02
C GLY A 147 -7.78 6.96 -14.95
N ILE A 148 -7.87 7.35 -13.68
CA ILE A 148 -8.14 6.44 -12.55
C ILE A 148 -9.13 7.11 -11.65
N VAL A 149 -10.15 6.36 -11.20
CA VAL A 149 -11.02 6.72 -10.09
C VAL A 149 -11.07 5.54 -9.15
N LYS A 150 -10.88 5.78 -7.85
CA LYS A 150 -10.89 4.75 -6.81
C LYS A 150 -11.65 5.24 -5.60
N TYR A 151 -12.48 4.37 -5.04
CA TYR A 151 -13.03 4.49 -3.69
C TYR A 151 -12.48 3.35 -2.84
N ALA A 152 -12.09 3.65 -1.60
CA ALA A 152 -11.70 2.65 -0.61
C ALA A 152 -12.38 2.95 0.73
N ASN A 153 -12.64 1.90 1.49
CA ASN A 153 -13.26 1.94 2.80
C ASN A 153 -12.59 0.89 3.68
N ASP A 154 -11.95 1.35 4.74
CA ASP A 154 -11.19 0.52 5.66
C ASP A 154 -11.76 0.66 7.06
N TYR A 155 -11.97 -0.48 7.72
CA TYR A 155 -12.45 -0.56 9.09
C TYR A 155 -11.54 -1.47 9.90
N LEU A 156 -11.12 -0.97 11.04
CA LEU A 156 -10.33 -1.70 12.02
C LEU A 156 -11.02 -1.59 13.38
N HIS A 157 -11.29 -2.73 14.04
CA HIS A 157 -11.67 -2.78 15.43
C HIS A 157 -10.60 -3.53 16.20
N TYR A 158 -10.01 -2.90 17.18
CA TYR A 158 -9.00 -3.45 18.05
C TYR A 158 -9.51 -3.48 19.48
N ARG A 159 -9.44 -4.66 20.11
CA ARG A 159 -9.73 -4.84 21.54
C ARG A 159 -8.55 -5.48 22.23
N SER A 160 -8.17 -4.96 23.39
CA SER A 160 -7.14 -5.51 24.24
C SER A 160 -7.54 -5.33 25.70
N ASP A 161 -7.63 -6.43 26.42
CA ASP A 161 -7.98 -6.49 27.84
C ASP A 161 -6.78 -7.08 28.61
N TYR A 162 -5.94 -6.23 29.19
CA TYR A 162 -4.86 -6.68 30.06
C TYR A 162 -5.40 -6.91 31.46
N PRO A 163 -5.38 -8.16 32.00
CA PRO A 163 -6.07 -8.50 33.23
C PRO A 163 -5.40 -8.00 34.52
N GLU A 164 -4.15 -7.59 34.50
CA GLU A 164 -3.43 -7.24 35.73
C GLU A 164 -2.81 -5.84 35.71
N ASN A 165 -3.31 -4.98 36.59
CA ASN A 165 -2.70 -3.71 37.07
C ASN A 165 -2.31 -2.63 36.08
N ILE A 166 -2.55 -2.79 34.78
CA ILE A 166 -2.38 -1.74 33.81
C ILE A 166 -3.76 -1.39 33.28
N SER A 167 -4.27 -0.25 33.66
CA SER A 167 -5.60 0.28 33.28
C SER A 167 -5.73 0.57 31.76
N VAL A 168 -5.10 -0.22 30.91
CA VAL A 168 -5.15 -0.04 29.44
C VAL A 168 -6.11 -1.06 28.85
N HIS A 169 -7.39 -0.80 29.05
CA HIS A 169 -8.42 -1.45 28.24
C HIS A 169 -8.59 -0.66 26.97
N SER A 170 -8.20 -1.25 25.83
CA SER A 170 -8.45 -0.68 24.51
C SER A 170 -9.61 -1.40 23.84
N ASN A 171 -10.61 -0.66 23.42
CA ASN A 171 -11.71 -1.18 22.61
C ASN A 171 -12.09 -0.11 21.60
N ASN A 172 -11.25 0.03 20.58
CA ASN A 172 -11.29 1.16 19.66
C ASN A 172 -11.66 0.70 18.25
N ARG A 173 -12.49 1.47 17.59
CA ARG A 173 -12.88 1.31 16.20
C ARG A 173 -12.34 2.46 15.39
N TYR A 174 -11.78 2.14 14.25
CA TYR A 174 -11.23 3.09 13.28
C TYR A 174 -11.94 2.87 11.96
N HIS A 175 -12.32 3.93 11.33
CA HIS A 175 -12.93 3.91 10.01
C HIS A 175 -12.28 4.98 9.15
N GLN A 176 -11.78 4.58 8.00
CA GLN A 176 -11.15 5.45 7.01
C GLN A 176 -11.83 5.26 5.66
N GLN A 177 -12.08 6.36 4.98
CA GLN A 177 -12.52 6.38 3.60
C GLN A 177 -11.52 7.15 2.75
N ASP A 178 -11.35 6.69 1.51
CA ASP A 178 -10.51 7.34 0.52
C ASP A 178 -11.25 7.45 -0.81
N VAL A 179 -11.27 8.65 -1.38
CA VAL A 179 -11.65 8.89 -2.77
C VAL A 179 -10.43 9.41 -3.50
N TYR A 180 -10.05 8.73 -4.57
CA TYR A 180 -8.88 9.08 -5.37
C TYR A 180 -9.25 9.21 -6.83
N GLY A 181 -8.79 10.28 -7.46
CA GLY A 181 -8.88 10.53 -8.89
C GLY A 181 -7.53 10.91 -9.46
N ALA A 182 -7.21 10.38 -10.64
CA ALA A 182 -5.99 10.75 -11.35
C ALA A 182 -6.24 10.84 -12.85
N ALA A 183 -5.58 11.79 -13.50
CA ALA A 183 -5.53 11.93 -14.94
C ALA A 183 -4.08 12.13 -15.40
N ALA A 184 -3.70 11.45 -16.49
CA ALA A 184 -2.38 11.60 -17.08
C ALA A 184 -2.48 11.61 -18.60
N ALA A 185 -1.64 12.44 -19.20
CA ALA A 185 -1.45 12.51 -20.64
C ALA A 185 0.04 12.36 -20.97
N SER A 186 0.36 11.64 -22.02
CA SER A 186 1.73 11.49 -22.53
C SER A 186 1.76 11.71 -24.04
N LEU A 187 2.76 12.45 -24.50
CA LEU A 187 2.95 12.79 -25.92
C LEU A 187 4.32 12.30 -26.38
N ARG A 188 4.38 11.50 -27.44
CA ARG A 188 5.61 11.00 -28.03
C ARG A 188 5.95 11.81 -29.28
N LEU A 189 7.12 12.44 -29.31
CA LEU A 189 7.63 13.31 -30.36
C LEU A 189 8.97 12.79 -30.89
N GLY A 190 8.93 11.61 -31.55
CA GLY A 190 10.14 10.94 -32.02
C GLY A 190 11.07 10.53 -30.86
N ARG A 191 12.23 11.23 -30.74
CA ARG A 191 13.21 10.97 -29.68
C ARG A 191 12.84 11.60 -28.33
N PHE A 192 11.89 12.51 -28.33
CA PHE A 192 11.40 13.20 -27.15
C PHE A 192 10.03 12.69 -26.73
N GLY A 193 9.73 12.83 -25.47
CA GLY A 193 8.37 12.66 -24.97
C GLY A 193 8.12 13.57 -23.78
N LEU A 194 6.87 13.94 -23.66
CA LEU A 194 6.37 14.77 -22.56
C LEU A 194 5.25 14.05 -21.86
N SER A 195 5.15 14.18 -20.56
CA SER A 195 3.98 13.73 -19.83
C SER A 195 3.59 14.70 -18.74
N ALA A 196 2.29 14.81 -18.53
CA ALA A 196 1.69 15.57 -17.45
C ALA A 196 0.70 14.67 -16.71
N SER A 197 0.65 14.78 -15.39
CA SER A 197 -0.40 14.11 -14.62
C SER A 197 -0.78 14.91 -13.40
N THR A 198 -2.05 14.72 -12.99
CA THR A 198 -2.58 15.27 -11.75
C THR A 198 -3.34 14.20 -11.00
N ASP A 199 -3.16 14.18 -9.69
CA ASP A 199 -3.78 13.24 -8.77
C ASP A 199 -4.45 14.07 -7.65
N LEU A 200 -5.68 13.70 -7.32
CA LEU A 200 -6.44 14.27 -6.22
C LEU A 200 -6.86 13.13 -5.29
N ARG A 201 -6.68 13.31 -4.00
CA ARG A 201 -7.13 12.36 -2.99
C ARG A 201 -7.81 13.09 -1.84
N TRP A 202 -9.00 12.67 -1.52
CA TRP A 202 -9.65 12.95 -0.26
C TRP A 202 -9.60 11.71 0.62
N SER A 203 -9.21 11.87 1.88
CA SER A 203 -9.22 10.79 2.87
C SER A 203 -9.69 11.32 4.22
N ASP A 204 -10.49 10.55 4.93
CA ASP A 204 -10.91 10.88 6.28
C ASP A 204 -10.46 9.82 7.29
N LEU A 205 -10.60 10.13 8.55
CA LEU A 205 -10.41 9.21 9.66
C LEU A 205 -11.41 9.52 10.76
N THR A 206 -12.17 8.49 11.16
CA THR A 206 -13.05 8.53 12.32
C THR A 206 -12.69 7.42 13.30
N THR A 207 -12.90 7.64 14.58
CA THR A 207 -12.69 6.66 15.63
C THR A 207 -13.55 6.97 16.84
N ASP A 208 -13.85 5.96 17.64
CA ASP A 208 -14.52 6.09 18.96
C ASP A 208 -13.55 6.33 20.12
N VAL A 209 -12.27 6.55 19.83
CA VAL A 209 -11.25 6.92 20.83
C VAL A 209 -11.62 8.26 21.47
N LYS A 210 -11.63 8.29 22.79
CA LYS A 210 -11.98 9.48 23.59
C LYS A 210 -11.14 10.69 23.17
N ASN A 211 -11.80 11.86 23.00
CA ASN A 211 -11.19 13.12 22.58
C ASN A 211 -10.58 13.13 21.17
N PHE A 212 -10.90 12.17 20.33
CA PHE A 212 -10.55 12.25 18.92
C PHE A 212 -11.47 13.24 18.21
N HIS A 213 -10.89 14.11 17.38
CA HIS A 213 -11.63 15.03 16.55
C HIS A 213 -11.57 14.53 15.10
N TYR A 214 -12.73 14.45 14.47
CA TYR A 214 -12.83 14.11 13.06
C TYR A 214 -11.82 14.89 12.22
N VAL A 215 -11.16 14.19 11.33
CA VAL A 215 -10.15 14.76 10.44
C VAL A 215 -10.35 14.25 9.02
N TYR A 216 -10.24 15.15 8.04
CA TYR A 216 -10.07 14.76 6.65
C TYR A 216 -8.91 15.51 6.02
N ARG A 217 -8.30 14.88 5.03
CA ARG A 217 -7.16 15.38 4.26
C ARG A 217 -7.51 15.50 2.80
N MET A 218 -7.14 16.63 2.21
CA MET A 218 -7.07 16.84 0.77
C MET A 218 -5.61 16.82 0.33
N ASP A 219 -5.27 15.93 -0.58
CA ASP A 219 -3.93 15.76 -1.13
C ASP A 219 -4.01 15.94 -2.66
N SER A 220 -3.24 16.89 -3.19
CA SER A 220 -3.11 17.11 -4.63
C SER A 220 -1.66 17.01 -5.06
N LYS A 221 -1.42 16.34 -6.18
CA LYS A 221 -0.11 16.18 -6.79
C LYS A 221 -0.20 16.47 -8.27
N THR A 222 0.71 17.28 -8.78
CA THR A 222 0.80 17.57 -10.22
C THR A 222 2.24 17.37 -10.66
N SER A 223 2.46 16.55 -11.68
CA SER A 223 3.78 16.28 -12.23
C SER A 223 3.86 16.63 -13.70
N LEU A 224 5.04 17.11 -14.09
CA LEU A 224 5.47 17.29 -15.47
C LEU A 224 6.79 16.51 -15.66
N SER A 225 6.88 15.77 -16.79
CA SER A 225 8.09 15.02 -17.11
C SER A 225 8.44 15.19 -18.58
N ALA A 226 9.74 15.22 -18.85
CA ALA A 226 10.28 15.17 -20.19
C ALA A 226 11.28 14.02 -20.29
N PHE A 227 11.25 13.27 -21.35
CA PHE A 227 12.24 12.24 -21.61
C PHE A 227 12.84 12.38 -23.00
N TYR A 228 14.10 11.99 -23.13
CA TYR A 228 14.85 11.91 -24.35
C TYR A 228 15.50 10.54 -24.47
N SER A 229 15.42 9.91 -25.66
CA SER A 229 16.03 8.61 -25.92
C SER A 229 16.60 8.57 -27.34
N HIS A 230 17.93 8.42 -27.44
CA HIS A 230 18.62 8.28 -28.72
C HIS A 230 20.03 7.70 -28.56
N ASN A 231 20.39 6.76 -29.44
CA ASN A 231 21.76 6.18 -29.54
C ASN A 231 22.33 5.75 -28.17
N GLY A 232 21.55 4.99 -27.40
CA GLY A 232 21.96 4.50 -26.08
C GLY A 232 21.85 5.52 -24.95
N LEU A 233 21.65 6.81 -25.24
CA LEU A 233 21.42 7.85 -24.25
C LEU A 233 19.92 7.93 -23.91
N ASN A 234 19.59 7.78 -22.62
CA ASN A 234 18.27 8.01 -22.08
C ASN A 234 18.34 9.04 -20.97
N VAL A 235 17.51 10.07 -21.05
CA VAL A 235 17.41 11.12 -20.03
C VAL A 235 15.96 11.28 -19.65
N ASN A 236 15.67 11.34 -18.37
CA ASN A 236 14.34 11.65 -17.83
C ASN A 236 14.46 12.77 -16.80
N LEU A 237 13.69 13.82 -16.98
CA LEU A 237 13.58 14.95 -16.04
C LEU A 237 12.13 15.08 -15.62
N SER A 238 11.86 15.21 -14.33
CA SER A 238 10.51 15.42 -13.83
C SER A 238 10.47 16.37 -12.63
N GLY A 239 9.41 17.15 -12.59
CA GLY A 239 9.06 17.99 -11.46
C GLY A 239 7.70 17.56 -10.91
N LEU A 240 7.56 17.57 -9.59
CA LEU A 240 6.34 17.23 -8.87
C LEU A 240 6.02 18.35 -7.88
N TYR A 241 4.84 18.93 -7.99
CA TYR A 241 4.25 19.78 -6.97
C TYR A 241 3.28 18.97 -6.13
N THR A 242 3.46 18.98 -4.81
CA THR A 242 2.57 18.36 -3.83
C THR A 242 1.98 19.42 -2.93
N HIS A 243 0.68 19.33 -2.69
CA HIS A 243 -0.06 20.15 -1.72
C HIS A 243 -0.95 19.26 -0.86
N VAL A 244 -0.80 19.36 0.45
CA VAL A 244 -1.55 18.59 1.46
C VAL A 244 -2.20 19.54 2.43
N SER A 245 -3.52 19.43 2.61
CA SER A 245 -4.31 20.24 3.53
C SER A 245 -5.17 19.34 4.41
N ASP A 246 -4.99 19.46 5.72
CA ASP A 246 -5.78 18.76 6.72
C ASP A 246 -6.88 19.70 7.27
N HIS A 247 -8.04 19.11 7.54
CA HIS A 247 -9.18 19.81 8.10
C HIS A 247 -9.67 19.05 9.33
N THR A 248 -9.54 19.69 10.49
CA THR A 248 -9.95 19.15 11.79
C THR A 248 -10.23 20.30 12.74
N TYR A 249 -10.62 20.01 13.98
CA TYR A 249 -10.76 21.01 15.02
C TYR A 249 -9.43 21.74 15.29
N GLY A 250 -9.49 23.07 15.33
CA GLY A 250 -8.32 23.94 15.50
C GLY A 250 -7.62 24.30 14.18
N THR A 251 -6.54 25.08 14.29
CA THR A 251 -5.81 25.57 13.12
C THR A 251 -4.88 24.50 12.58
N THR A 252 -4.95 24.23 11.28
CA THR A 252 -4.01 23.38 10.53
C THR A 252 -3.27 24.24 9.51
N LYS A 253 -2.03 23.90 9.21
CA LYS A 253 -1.23 24.58 8.18
C LYS A 253 -1.05 23.65 6.99
N PRO A 254 -1.42 24.08 5.78
CA PRO A 254 -1.15 23.31 4.58
C PRO A 254 0.35 23.10 4.38
N MET A 255 0.71 21.96 3.82
CA MET A 255 2.08 21.60 3.46
C MET A 255 2.19 21.54 1.94
N SER A 256 3.14 22.29 1.38
CA SER A 256 3.38 22.30 -0.07
C SER A 256 4.86 22.17 -0.37
N LYS A 257 5.18 21.43 -1.42
CA LYS A 257 6.57 21.27 -1.86
C LYS A 257 6.68 20.96 -3.34
N MET A 258 7.68 21.59 -3.96
CA MET A 258 8.18 21.21 -5.27
C MET A 258 9.36 20.26 -5.11
N THR A 259 9.35 19.13 -5.79
CA THR A 259 10.42 18.13 -5.79
C THR A 259 10.84 17.82 -7.22
N TRP A 260 12.10 17.43 -7.42
CA TRP A 260 12.69 17.20 -8.71
C TRP A 260 13.30 15.81 -8.80
N ASN A 261 13.29 15.26 -10.00
CA ASN A 261 13.90 13.99 -10.30
C ASN A 261 14.58 14.07 -11.67
N ALA A 262 15.84 13.68 -11.73
CA ALA A 262 16.62 13.60 -12.95
C ALA A 262 17.31 12.25 -13.02
N LEU A 263 17.16 11.55 -14.15
CA LEU A 263 17.79 10.26 -14.40
C LEU A 263 18.45 10.34 -15.77
N ALA A 264 19.69 9.86 -15.86
CA ALA A 264 20.39 9.68 -17.12
C ALA A 264 21.04 8.30 -17.17
N SER A 265 20.98 7.65 -18.33
CA SER A 265 21.76 6.43 -18.60
C SER A 265 22.32 6.47 -20.01
N TYR A 266 23.53 5.93 -20.17
CA TYR A 266 24.18 5.77 -21.46
C TYR A 266 24.71 4.35 -21.60
N THR A 267 24.26 3.68 -22.66
CA THR A 267 24.65 2.31 -22.99
C THR A 267 25.49 2.31 -24.25
N THR A 268 26.68 1.71 -24.18
CA THR A 268 27.60 1.54 -25.32
C THR A 268 28.30 0.18 -25.21
N GLY A 269 28.08 -0.69 -26.20
CA GLY A 269 28.55 -2.08 -26.14
C GLY A 269 28.05 -2.77 -24.85
N PRO A 270 28.94 -3.43 -24.09
CA PRO A 270 28.55 -4.13 -22.87
C PRO A 270 28.38 -3.21 -21.65
N TRP A 271 28.70 -1.93 -21.80
CA TRP A 271 28.71 -0.98 -20.68
C TRP A 271 27.44 -0.15 -20.61
N THR A 272 26.89 -0.02 -19.43
CA THR A 272 25.82 0.95 -19.12
C THR A 272 26.23 1.80 -17.92
N LEU A 273 26.41 3.09 -18.16
CA LEU A 273 26.56 4.10 -17.12
C LEU A 273 25.18 4.63 -16.77
N ARG A 274 24.88 4.76 -15.50
CA ARG A 274 23.62 5.34 -15.01
C ARG A 274 23.87 6.31 -13.87
N THR A 275 23.07 7.34 -13.80
CA THR A 275 23.07 8.28 -12.67
C THR A 275 21.65 8.78 -12.43
N PHE A 276 21.32 9.06 -11.18
CA PHE A 276 20.11 9.77 -10.87
C PHE A 276 20.26 10.70 -9.69
N TYR A 277 19.46 11.74 -9.71
CA TYR A 277 19.16 12.60 -8.56
C TYR A 277 17.67 12.58 -8.32
N LYS A 278 17.25 12.45 -7.06
CA LYS A 278 15.85 12.45 -6.65
C LYS A 278 15.66 13.19 -5.35
N SER A 279 14.70 14.10 -5.30
CA SER A 279 14.18 14.68 -4.06
C SER A 279 12.77 14.16 -3.77
N VAL A 280 12.50 13.84 -2.51
CA VAL A 280 11.22 13.30 -2.04
C VAL A 280 10.72 14.13 -0.88
N PHE A 281 9.42 14.40 -0.88
CA PHE A 281 8.68 15.02 0.20
C PHE A 281 7.61 14.07 0.69
N ARG A 282 7.56 13.84 2.00
CA ARG A 282 6.55 13.00 2.65
C ARG A 282 5.89 13.78 3.78
N ALA A 283 4.59 14.03 3.65
CA ALA A 283 3.79 14.54 4.74
C ALA A 283 3.57 13.44 5.80
N PRO A 284 3.51 13.76 7.10
CA PRO A 284 3.12 12.83 8.14
C PRO A 284 1.74 12.23 7.86
N THR A 285 1.49 11.00 8.27
CA THR A 285 0.18 10.36 8.12
C THR A 285 -0.85 10.99 9.07
N LEU A 286 -2.13 10.74 8.84
CA LEU A 286 -3.20 11.18 9.76
C LEU A 286 -3.00 10.55 11.15
N ASN A 287 -2.53 9.31 11.23
CA ASN A 287 -2.23 8.64 12.49
C ASN A 287 -1.06 9.31 13.23
N ASP A 288 0.02 9.67 12.52
CA ASP A 288 1.16 10.36 13.12
C ASP A 288 0.78 11.71 13.75
N LEU A 289 -0.17 12.41 13.15
CA LEU A 289 -0.57 13.76 13.57
C LEU A 289 -1.69 13.76 14.61
N TYR A 290 -2.69 12.89 14.43
CA TYR A 290 -3.99 13.04 15.10
C TYR A 290 -4.36 11.87 16.01
N TYR A 291 -3.58 10.78 16.06
CA TYR A 291 -3.86 9.68 16.98
C TYR A 291 -3.76 10.14 18.43
N THR A 292 -4.82 9.93 19.21
CA THR A 292 -5.04 10.61 20.51
C THR A 292 -3.95 10.36 21.55
N LEU A 293 -3.31 9.18 21.52
CA LEU A 293 -2.32 8.81 22.56
C LEU A 293 -0.88 9.10 22.15
N VAL A 294 -0.57 9.05 20.86
CA VAL A 294 0.81 9.12 20.34
C VAL A 294 0.97 10.11 19.20
N GLY A 295 -0.13 10.68 18.69
CA GLY A 295 -0.10 11.64 17.59
C GLY A 295 0.54 12.97 18.03
N ASN A 296 1.33 13.56 17.16
CA ASN A 296 1.96 14.84 17.36
C ASN A 296 1.68 15.80 16.21
N ARG A 297 0.81 16.75 16.41
CA ARG A 297 0.42 17.78 15.41
C ARG A 297 1.57 18.69 14.96
N ASN A 298 2.70 18.66 15.67
CA ASN A 298 3.88 19.48 15.36
C ASN A 298 4.90 18.73 14.49
N LEU A 299 4.62 17.50 14.08
CA LEU A 299 5.50 16.75 13.18
C LEU A 299 5.70 17.52 11.87
N LYS A 300 6.95 17.57 11.46
CA LYS A 300 7.35 18.19 10.19
C LYS A 300 7.38 17.14 9.09
N PRO A 301 7.15 17.56 7.84
CA PRO A 301 7.35 16.68 6.70
C PRO A 301 8.81 16.19 6.59
N GLU A 302 8.96 15.00 6.07
CA GLU A 302 10.26 14.43 5.74
C GLU A 302 10.73 14.89 4.36
N TYR A 303 12.02 15.18 4.26
CA TYR A 303 12.68 15.57 3.00
C TYR A 303 13.89 14.67 2.75
N THR A 304 13.84 13.93 1.66
CA THR A 304 14.95 13.05 1.26
C THR A 304 15.55 13.54 -0.05
N LYS A 305 16.87 13.53 -0.13
CA LYS A 305 17.64 13.74 -1.37
C LYS A 305 18.47 12.50 -1.61
N GLN A 306 18.41 11.96 -2.80
CA GLN A 306 19.13 10.77 -3.21
C GLN A 306 19.96 11.09 -4.45
N PHE A 307 21.18 10.61 -4.48
CA PHE A 307 22.06 10.67 -5.63
C PHE A 307 22.73 9.32 -5.79
N ASP A 308 22.81 8.83 -7.01
CA ASP A 308 23.43 7.54 -7.34
C ASP A 308 24.20 7.67 -8.66
N VAL A 309 25.34 6.99 -8.73
CA VAL A 309 26.11 6.74 -9.95
C VAL A 309 26.47 5.26 -9.98
N GLY A 310 26.15 4.59 -11.06
CA GLY A 310 26.40 3.18 -11.22
C GLY A 310 26.89 2.83 -12.62
N VAL A 311 27.70 1.79 -12.68
CA VAL A 311 28.18 1.18 -13.94
C VAL A 311 27.76 -0.27 -13.95
N VAL A 312 27.16 -0.71 -15.06
CA VAL A 312 26.81 -2.10 -15.29
C VAL A 312 27.58 -2.60 -16.50
N TYR A 313 28.26 -3.72 -16.35
CA TYR A 313 28.91 -4.45 -17.42
C TYR A 313 28.16 -5.76 -17.68
N LYS A 314 27.71 -5.95 -18.91
CA LYS A 314 27.01 -7.18 -19.32
C LYS A 314 27.78 -7.85 -20.46
N THR A 315 28.09 -9.12 -20.33
CA THR A 315 28.67 -9.94 -21.37
C THR A 315 27.99 -11.32 -21.35
N ASP A 316 28.04 -12.05 -22.49
CA ASP A 316 27.49 -13.40 -22.58
C ASP A 316 28.23 -14.30 -21.62
N GLY A 317 27.58 -14.70 -20.51
CA GLY A 317 28.12 -15.59 -19.49
C GLY A 317 28.42 -14.98 -18.11
N LEU A 318 28.17 -13.69 -17.91
CA LEU A 318 28.22 -13.02 -16.61
C LEU A 318 26.97 -12.13 -16.45
N ASP A 319 26.03 -12.57 -15.64
CA ASP A 319 24.87 -11.80 -15.18
C ASP A 319 25.11 -11.22 -13.78
#